data_b443a1701532cc587caad204d25c63ce
#
_entry.id   b443a1701532cc587caad204d25c63ce
#
_cell.length_a   1.000
_cell.length_b   1.000
_cell.length_c   1.000
_cell.angle_alpha   90.00
_cell.angle_beta   90.00
_cell.angle_gamma   90.00
#
_symmetry.space_group_name_H-M   'P 1'
#
loop_
_entity.id
_entity.type
_entity.pdbx_description
1 polymer ?
#
loop_
_entity_poly.entity_id
_entity_poly.type
_entity_poly.pdbx_seq_one_letter_code
_entity_poly.pdbx_strand_id
1 'polypeptide(L)'
;MPFPDNLRRHRLGQFLSQAELARRSDLHTLTISRLETGRAKPSSRSVRALADALGITPGELATPEEVAEADKGALPIQRRTRDRAIS
;
A
#
# COMPACT_ATOMS: atom_id res chain seq x y z
N MET A 1 -9.17 6.40 -12.12
CA MET A 1 -9.73 5.41 -11.18
C MET A 1 -9.13 5.61 -9.81
N PRO A 2 -9.92 5.74 -8.76
CA PRO A 2 -9.37 5.94 -7.41
C PRO A 2 -8.56 4.72 -6.97
N PHE A 3 -7.64 4.97 -6.04
CA PHE A 3 -6.74 3.93 -5.60
C PHE A 3 -7.43 2.65 -5.11
N PRO A 4 -8.50 2.72 -4.28
CA PRO A 4 -9.13 1.47 -3.81
C PRO A 4 -9.58 0.58 -4.96
N ASP A 5 -10.25 1.16 -5.95
CA ASP A 5 -10.73 0.40 -7.10
C ASP A 5 -9.58 -0.08 -7.97
N ASN A 6 -8.56 0.75 -8.11
CA ASN A 6 -7.39 0.41 -8.92
C ASN A 6 -6.62 -0.76 -8.30
N LEU A 7 -6.44 -0.73 -7.00
CA LEU A 7 -5.78 -1.84 -6.30
C LEU A 7 -6.54 -3.14 -6.49
N ARG A 8 -7.84 -3.07 -6.28
CA ARG A 8 -8.68 -4.26 -6.41
C ARG A 8 -8.63 -4.79 -7.85
N ARG A 9 -8.68 -3.91 -8.83
CA ARG A 9 -8.64 -4.29 -10.24
C ARG A 9 -7.35 -5.03 -10.58
N HIS A 10 -6.21 -4.50 -10.13
CA HIS A 10 -4.93 -5.16 -10.40
C HIS A 10 -4.82 -6.51 -9.69
N ARG A 11 -5.32 -6.58 -8.46
CA ARG A 11 -5.31 -7.85 -7.72
C ARG A 11 -6.15 -8.91 -8.43
N LEU A 12 -7.37 -8.55 -8.76
CA LEU A 12 -8.29 -9.49 -9.42
C LEU A 12 -7.81 -9.86 -10.81
N GLY A 13 -7.16 -8.93 -11.49
CA GLY A 13 -6.60 -9.20 -12.81
C GLY A 13 -5.52 -10.28 -12.80
N GLN A 14 -4.89 -10.50 -11.65
CA GLN A 14 -3.90 -11.56 -11.50
C GLN A 14 -4.46 -12.75 -10.73
N PHE A 15 -5.77 -12.79 -10.52
CA PHE A 15 -6.44 -13.89 -9.83
C PHE A 15 -5.90 -14.13 -8.41
N LEU A 16 -5.51 -13.05 -7.74
CA LEU A 16 -4.99 -13.15 -6.37
C LEU A 16 -6.09 -12.89 -5.37
N SER A 17 -6.09 -13.67 -4.27
CA SER A 17 -6.93 -13.35 -3.13
C SER A 17 -6.30 -12.20 -2.34
N GLN A 18 -7.07 -11.58 -1.44
CA GLN A 18 -6.51 -10.58 -0.56
C GLN A 18 -5.38 -11.17 0.30
N ALA A 19 -5.56 -12.40 0.76
CA ALA A 19 -4.54 -13.07 1.58
C ALA A 19 -3.27 -13.32 0.79
N GLU A 20 -3.38 -13.70 -0.47
CA GLU A 20 -2.21 -13.91 -1.31
C GLU A 20 -1.45 -12.62 -1.57
N LEU A 21 -2.18 -11.55 -1.86
CA LEU A 21 -1.53 -10.26 -2.07
C LEU A 21 -0.87 -9.77 -0.79
N ALA A 22 -1.53 -9.99 0.36
CA ALA A 22 -0.96 -9.62 1.65
C ALA A 22 0.38 -10.33 1.88
N ARG A 23 0.45 -11.62 1.61
CA ARG A 23 1.70 -12.37 1.76
C ARG A 23 2.79 -11.83 0.85
N ARG A 24 2.45 -11.57 -0.41
CA ARG A 24 3.43 -11.11 -1.40
C ARG A 24 3.95 -9.71 -1.11
N SER A 25 3.11 -8.88 -0.50
CA SER A 25 3.48 -7.49 -0.18
C SER A 25 3.99 -7.31 1.24
N ASP A 26 3.97 -8.39 2.04
CA ASP A 26 4.34 -8.36 3.46
C ASP A 26 3.45 -7.40 4.24
N LEU A 27 2.19 -7.34 3.87
CA LEU A 27 1.17 -6.55 4.57
C LEU A 27 0.13 -7.50 5.17
N HIS A 28 -0.64 -7.00 6.11
CA HIS A 28 -1.73 -7.78 6.67
C HIS A 28 -2.93 -7.81 5.73
N THR A 29 -3.66 -8.91 5.73
CA THR A 29 -4.87 -9.04 4.92
C THR A 29 -5.88 -7.94 5.25
N LEU A 30 -6.01 -7.60 6.54
CA LEU A 30 -6.90 -6.53 6.94
C LEU A 30 -6.50 -5.18 6.33
N THR A 31 -5.19 -4.94 6.21
CA THR A 31 -4.69 -3.73 5.55
C THR A 31 -5.14 -3.68 4.09
N ILE A 32 -5.01 -4.82 3.39
CA ILE A 32 -5.46 -4.89 2.00
C ILE A 32 -6.95 -4.59 1.90
N SER A 33 -7.74 -5.21 2.78
CA SER A 33 -9.18 -5.00 2.78
C SER A 33 -9.55 -3.54 3.00
N ARG A 34 -8.90 -2.90 3.95
CA ARG A 34 -9.16 -1.49 4.25
C ARG A 34 -8.76 -0.57 3.11
N LEU A 35 -7.65 -0.88 2.46
CA LEU A 35 -7.22 -0.10 1.30
C LEU A 35 -8.19 -0.25 0.13
N GLU A 36 -8.70 -1.45 -0.08
CA GLU A 36 -9.64 -1.70 -1.19
C GLU A 36 -11.03 -1.12 -0.94
N THR A 37 -11.39 -0.90 0.30
CA THR A 37 -12.70 -0.32 0.64
C THR A 37 -12.64 1.17 0.93
N GLY A 38 -11.46 1.77 0.84
CA GLY A 38 -11.30 3.19 1.10
C GLY A 38 -11.27 3.55 2.58
N ARG A 39 -11.21 2.56 3.46
CA ARG A 39 -11.18 2.82 4.91
C ARG A 39 -9.82 3.20 5.43
N ALA A 40 -8.78 2.96 4.64
CA ALA A 40 -7.43 3.39 4.96
C ALA A 40 -6.86 4.10 3.76
N LYS A 41 -6.03 5.11 3.99
CA LYS A 41 -5.39 5.84 2.91
C LYS A 41 -4.06 5.18 2.57
N PRO A 42 -3.73 5.10 1.28
CA PRO A 42 -2.46 4.48 0.88
C PRO A 42 -1.29 5.39 1.21
N SER A 43 -0.24 4.82 1.81
CA SER A 43 1.02 5.52 1.99
C SER A 43 1.96 5.14 0.84
N SER A 44 2.99 5.95 0.62
CA SER A 44 3.99 5.60 -0.40
C SER A 44 4.60 4.23 -0.14
N ARG A 45 4.85 3.93 1.13
CA ARG A 45 5.42 2.65 1.52
C ARG A 45 4.51 1.50 1.13
N SER A 46 3.21 1.62 1.45
CA SER A 46 2.24 0.58 1.09
C SER A 46 2.11 0.44 -0.41
N VAL A 47 2.05 1.57 -1.12
CA VAL A 47 1.92 1.54 -2.58
C VAL A 47 3.13 0.85 -3.22
N ARG A 48 4.33 1.17 -2.75
CA ARG A 48 5.52 0.52 -3.30
C ARG A 48 5.53 -0.98 -3.05
N ALA A 49 5.14 -1.40 -1.84
CA ALA A 49 5.07 -2.82 -1.51
C ALA A 49 4.04 -3.54 -2.37
N LEU A 50 2.89 -2.93 -2.56
CA LEU A 50 1.82 -3.53 -3.37
C LEU A 50 2.18 -3.56 -4.85
N ALA A 51 2.77 -2.49 -5.36
CA ALA A 51 3.18 -2.43 -6.75
C ALA A 51 4.24 -3.48 -7.04
N ASP A 52 5.20 -3.63 -6.14
CA ASP A 52 6.23 -4.64 -6.28
C ASP A 52 5.61 -6.04 -6.30
N ALA A 53 4.67 -6.31 -5.39
CA ALA A 53 4.00 -7.61 -5.31
C ALA A 53 3.18 -7.89 -6.56
N LEU A 54 2.63 -6.84 -7.19
CA LEU A 54 1.82 -6.99 -8.40
C LEU A 54 2.64 -6.90 -9.69
N GLY A 55 3.92 -6.59 -9.58
CA GLY A 55 4.79 -6.49 -10.75
C GLY A 55 4.51 -5.26 -11.61
N ILE A 56 4.02 -4.19 -11.01
CA ILE A 56 3.73 -2.93 -11.71
C ILE A 56 4.51 -1.80 -11.05
N THR A 57 4.54 -0.64 -11.70
CA THR A 57 5.18 0.52 -11.09
C THR A 57 4.24 1.16 -10.07
N PRO A 58 4.78 1.82 -9.04
CA PRO A 58 3.93 2.50 -8.07
C PRO A 58 2.98 3.54 -8.70
N GLY A 59 3.44 4.22 -9.73
CA GLY A 59 2.62 5.22 -10.42
C GLY A 59 1.41 4.63 -11.15
N GLU A 60 1.48 3.36 -11.50
CA GLU A 60 0.33 2.68 -12.08
C GLU A 60 -0.74 2.37 -11.04
N LEU A 61 -0.36 2.36 -9.77
CA LEU A 61 -1.28 2.00 -8.70
C LEU A 61 -1.89 3.21 -8.02
N ALA A 62 -1.11 4.24 -7.76
CA ALA A 62 -1.58 5.43 -7.06
C ALA A 62 -0.86 6.68 -7.55
N THR A 63 -1.50 7.83 -7.35
CA THR A 63 -0.89 9.12 -7.67
C THR A 63 -0.19 9.69 -6.44
N PRO A 64 0.75 10.62 -6.61
CA PRO A 64 1.37 11.27 -5.47
C PRO A 64 0.36 11.95 -4.54
N GLU A 65 -0.70 12.51 -5.11
CA GLU A 65 -1.74 13.15 -4.31
C GLU A 65 -2.48 12.16 -3.43
N GLU A 66 -2.68 10.95 -3.93
CA GLU A 66 -3.41 9.93 -3.17
C GLU A 66 -2.64 9.46 -1.94
N VAL A 67 -1.31 9.47 -2.00
CA VAL A 67 -0.50 9.01 -0.86
C VAL A 67 -0.09 10.13 0.07
N ALA A 68 -0.20 11.38 -0.36
CA ALA A 68 0.36 12.50 0.39
C ALA A 68 -0.19 12.59 1.81
N GLU A 69 -1.49 12.39 1.98
CA GLU A 69 -2.10 12.53 3.29
C GLU A 69 -1.63 11.47 4.28
N ALA A 70 -1.56 10.23 3.84
CA ALA A 70 -1.09 9.15 4.69
C ALA A 70 0.40 9.29 5.01
N ASP A 71 1.20 9.69 4.02
CA ASP A 71 2.62 9.93 4.24
C ASP A 71 2.84 11.02 5.27
N LYS A 72 2.05 12.09 5.17
CA LYS A 72 2.14 13.19 6.10
C LYS A 72 1.81 12.76 7.52
N GLY A 73 0.78 11.94 7.67
CA GLY A 73 0.38 11.44 8.98
C GLY A 73 1.35 10.44 9.56
N ALA A 74 2.12 9.75 8.72
CA ALA A 74 3.04 8.72 9.17
C ALA A 74 4.40 9.26 9.58
N LEU A 75 4.73 10.48 9.16
CA LEU A 75 6.06 11.00 9.37
C LEU A 75 6.57 10.99 10.79
N PRO A 76 5.83 11.44 11.76
CA PRO A 76 6.41 11.57 13.09
C PRO A 76 6.70 10.26 13.77
N ILE A 77 6.23 9.22 13.29
CA ILE A 77 6.30 8.01 14.04
C ILE A 77 7.46 7.18 13.76
N GLN A 78 7.94 7.22 12.90
CA GLN A 78 8.74 6.25 12.55
C GLN A 78 10.03 6.47 12.48
N ARG A 79 10.33 6.91 12.79
CA ARG A 79 11.53 6.90 12.53
C ARG A 79 12.48 6.57 13.37
N ARG A 80 11.97 6.40 14.06
CA ARG A 80 12.59 5.93 14.61
C ARG A 80 13.10 5.20 14.78
N THR A 81 12.80 5.05 15.03
CA THR A 81 13.20 4.16 15.02
C THR A 81 14.05 3.75 14.60
N ARG A 82 14.01 3.85 14.65
CA ARG A 82 14.74 3.31 14.14
C ARG A 82 15.73 3.37 13.93
N ASP A 83 15.38 3.78 14.30
CA ASP A 83 16.12 3.62 14.01
C ASP A 83 16.98 3.77 14.10
N ARG A 84 16.92 3.77 14.65
CA ARG A 84 17.69 3.60 14.84
C ARG A 84 18.54 3.30 14.86
N ALA A 85 18.13 3.47 15.20
CA ALA A 85 18.78 3.04 15.16
C ALA A 85 19.76 3.04 15.06
N ILE A 86 19.79 3.32 15.34
CA ILE A 86 20.58 3.17 15.16
C ILE A 86 21.35 2.98 15.08
N SER A 87 21.12 3.16 15.47
CA SER A 87 21.66 2.85 15.29
C SER A 87 22.13 2.60 15.10
#